data_0f31c1b6d253c00be1c7c0cf4b052a3f
#
_entry.id   0f31c1b6d253c00be1c7c0cf4b052a3f
#
_cell.length_a   1.000
_cell.length_b   1.000
_cell.length_c   1.000
_cell.angle_alpha   90.00
_cell.angle_beta   90.00
_cell.angle_gamma   90.00
#
_symmetry.space_group_name_H-M   'P 1'
#
loop_
_entity.id
_entity.type
_entity.pdbx_description
1 polymer ?
#
loop_
_entity_poly.entity_id
_entity_poly.type
_entity_poly.pdbx_seq_one_letter_code
_entity_poly.pdbx_strand_id
1 'polypeptide(L)'
;MNDKLDLVIIGGGPAGISAAIYAARANLKVTIIEERSLGGKLININSIDNYPGFASISGADLANNLISHTKEYDIKIINDKVINIDENRILLSKNGQLESKAILIATGSNPRKLDIPYANEFEGKGISYCATCDGFFFKNKNVVVIGNSNQALQESLYLSDLVSKLVILNNKDKLDADSSLINKINSIPNIEILNNVAPIELIIENNIILGIRTKNIISGNESSIDCSGIFPYISYNPGTDFVDKKILDKNGFIIVNNDMSTSIKGIYAAGDCVSKQLKQVVTACADGAIAATSIIKYLKNQ
;
A
#
# COMPACT_ATOMS: atom_id res chain seq x y z
N MET A 1 -11.64 -36.15 -7.03
CA MET A 1 -12.43 -35.17 -6.29
C MET A 1 -11.49 -34.00 -5.97
N ASN A 2 -11.67 -32.82 -6.57
CA ASN A 2 -10.91 -31.64 -6.13
C ASN A 2 -11.38 -31.33 -4.71
N ASP A 3 -10.55 -31.61 -3.71
CA ASP A 3 -10.83 -31.25 -2.33
C ASP A 3 -10.99 -29.72 -2.25
N LYS A 4 -12.21 -29.28 -1.96
CA LYS A 4 -12.53 -27.86 -1.83
C LYS A 4 -11.68 -27.27 -0.70
N LEU A 5 -10.95 -26.17 -0.99
CA LEU A 5 -10.14 -25.47 -0.02
C LEU A 5 -11.01 -24.90 1.10
N ASP A 6 -10.53 -24.90 2.33
CA ASP A 6 -11.25 -24.26 3.43
C ASP A 6 -11.17 -22.74 3.34
N LEU A 7 -9.98 -22.22 3.08
CA LEU A 7 -9.72 -20.79 2.99
C LEU A 7 -8.73 -20.47 1.86
N VAL A 8 -9.12 -19.58 0.98
CA VAL A 8 -8.21 -18.91 0.04
C VAL A 8 -8.01 -17.45 0.51
N ILE A 9 -6.76 -17.06 0.61
CA ILE A 9 -6.33 -15.70 0.96
C ILE A 9 -5.73 -15.06 -0.29
N ILE A 10 -6.25 -13.90 -0.67
CA ILE A 10 -5.80 -13.14 -1.85
C ILE A 10 -4.93 -11.99 -1.35
N GLY A 11 -3.62 -12.11 -1.56
CA GLY A 11 -2.59 -11.19 -1.09
C GLY A 11 -1.77 -11.74 0.08
N GLY A 12 -0.44 -11.77 -0.11
CA GLY A 12 0.55 -12.28 0.84
C GLY A 12 1.28 -11.20 1.63
N GLY A 13 0.62 -10.05 1.88
CA GLY A 13 1.10 -9.02 2.79
C GLY A 13 0.87 -9.37 4.28
N PRO A 14 1.16 -8.44 5.21
CA PRO A 14 1.03 -8.69 6.65
C PRO A 14 -0.33 -9.20 7.08
N ALA A 15 -1.43 -8.68 6.51
CA ALA A 15 -2.79 -9.13 6.81
C ALA A 15 -3.02 -10.58 6.35
N GLY A 16 -2.64 -10.90 5.12
CA GLY A 16 -2.80 -12.25 4.58
C GLY A 16 -1.94 -13.28 5.29
N ILE A 17 -0.68 -12.95 5.59
CA ILE A 17 0.23 -13.83 6.35
C ILE A 17 -0.31 -14.08 7.76
N SER A 18 -0.72 -13.01 8.46
CA SER A 18 -1.31 -13.16 9.81
C SER A 18 -2.54 -14.06 9.78
N ALA A 19 -3.45 -13.85 8.83
CA ALA A 19 -4.63 -14.68 8.69
C ALA A 19 -4.29 -16.14 8.38
N ALA A 20 -3.31 -16.38 7.49
CA ALA A 20 -2.87 -17.73 7.13
C ALA A 20 -2.35 -18.50 8.33
N ILE A 21 -1.52 -17.88 9.17
CA ILE A 21 -1.00 -18.47 10.39
C ILE A 21 -2.13 -18.85 11.36
N TYR A 22 -3.08 -17.93 11.61
CA TYR A 22 -4.22 -18.20 12.50
C TYR A 22 -5.10 -19.34 11.99
N ALA A 23 -5.39 -19.36 10.68
CA ALA A 23 -6.23 -20.38 10.05
C ALA A 23 -5.53 -21.75 10.03
N ALA A 24 -4.24 -21.80 9.66
CA ALA A 24 -3.47 -23.04 9.64
C ALA A 24 -3.32 -23.65 11.04
N ARG A 25 -3.12 -22.83 12.08
CA ARG A 25 -3.14 -23.28 13.49
C ARG A 25 -4.47 -23.88 13.91
N ALA A 26 -5.55 -23.55 13.25
CA ALA A 26 -6.85 -24.15 13.45
C ALA A 26 -7.10 -25.37 12.51
N ASN A 27 -6.06 -25.91 11.89
CA ASN A 27 -6.06 -27.04 10.96
C ASN A 27 -6.95 -26.83 9.70
N LEU A 28 -7.11 -25.58 9.24
CA LEU A 28 -7.76 -25.32 7.96
C LEU A 28 -6.77 -25.54 6.79
N LYS A 29 -7.27 -26.04 5.65
CA LYS A 29 -6.54 -26.08 4.39
C LYS A 29 -6.46 -24.67 3.79
N VAL A 30 -5.29 -24.02 3.96
CA VAL A 30 -5.08 -22.62 3.58
C VAL A 30 -4.25 -22.51 2.31
N THR A 31 -4.70 -21.65 1.40
CA THR A 31 -3.92 -21.27 0.21
C THR A 31 -3.82 -19.75 0.14
N ILE A 32 -2.60 -19.21 0.00
CA ILE A 32 -2.35 -17.82 -0.32
C ILE A 32 -2.13 -17.69 -1.83
N ILE A 33 -2.82 -16.73 -2.45
CA ILE A 33 -2.56 -16.33 -3.84
C ILE A 33 -1.87 -14.98 -3.79
N GLU A 34 -0.66 -14.89 -4.36
CA GLU A 34 0.13 -13.65 -4.39
C GLU A 34 0.65 -13.41 -5.83
N GLU A 35 0.39 -12.21 -6.35
CA GLU A 35 0.80 -11.84 -7.71
C GLU A 35 2.30 -11.59 -7.85
N ARG A 36 2.93 -11.05 -6.79
CA ARG A 36 4.35 -10.63 -6.79
C ARG A 36 5.17 -11.48 -5.83
N SER A 37 5.42 -10.98 -4.65
CA SER A 37 6.19 -11.66 -3.60
C SER A 37 5.51 -11.52 -2.25
N LEU A 38 5.63 -12.55 -1.42
CA LEU A 38 5.17 -12.49 -0.04
C LEU A 38 5.84 -11.33 0.71
N GLY A 39 5.13 -10.77 1.69
CA GLY A 39 5.56 -9.60 2.45
C GLY A 39 4.92 -8.30 1.94
N GLY A 40 4.45 -8.28 0.69
CA GLY A 40 3.78 -7.11 0.10
C GLY A 40 4.65 -5.84 0.14
N LYS A 41 4.06 -4.70 0.48
CA LYS A 41 4.77 -3.40 0.54
C LYS A 41 5.88 -3.30 1.59
N LEU A 42 5.88 -4.20 2.60
CA LEU A 42 6.91 -4.16 3.66
C LEU A 42 8.32 -4.19 3.09
N ILE A 43 8.56 -4.99 2.06
CA ILE A 43 9.89 -5.22 1.48
C ILE A 43 10.60 -3.90 1.11
N ASN A 44 9.83 -2.88 0.75
CA ASN A 44 10.33 -1.59 0.27
C ASN A 44 10.38 -0.51 1.37
N ILE A 45 10.14 -0.84 2.63
CA ILE A 45 10.17 0.12 3.75
C ILE A 45 11.53 0.04 4.44
N ASN A 46 12.25 1.16 4.52
CA ASN A 46 13.59 1.20 5.13
C ASN A 46 13.55 0.94 6.64
N SER A 47 12.69 1.65 7.36
CA SER A 47 12.56 1.56 8.80
C SER A 47 11.10 1.56 9.23
N ILE A 48 10.77 0.71 10.17
CA ILE A 48 9.48 0.61 10.83
C ILE A 48 9.72 0.76 12.34
N ASP A 49 9.29 1.88 12.90
CA ASP A 49 9.55 2.27 14.28
C ASP A 49 8.27 2.21 15.15
N ASN A 50 7.17 1.74 14.56
CA ASN A 50 5.85 1.69 15.20
C ASN A 50 5.21 0.30 15.20
N TYR A 51 6.03 -0.75 15.05
CA TYR A 51 5.58 -2.14 15.20
C TYR A 51 5.97 -2.68 16.58
N PRO A 52 5.02 -2.95 17.49
CA PRO A 52 5.31 -3.42 18.82
C PRO A 52 6.16 -4.70 18.81
N GLY A 53 7.23 -4.72 19.61
CA GLY A 53 8.23 -5.79 19.64
C GLY A 53 9.58 -5.41 19.04
N PHE A 54 9.62 -4.32 18.26
CA PHE A 54 10.86 -3.77 17.70
C PHE A 54 10.90 -2.25 17.92
N ALA A 55 11.99 -1.73 18.49
CA ALA A 55 12.19 -0.29 18.57
C ALA A 55 12.38 0.31 17.17
N SER A 56 13.08 -0.43 16.29
CA SER A 56 13.22 -0.16 14.87
C SER A 56 13.57 -1.47 14.15
N ILE A 57 12.98 -1.71 12.99
CA ILE A 57 13.28 -2.87 12.15
C ILE A 57 13.11 -2.47 10.67
N SER A 58 13.95 -3.02 9.78
CA SER A 58 13.71 -2.83 8.34
C SER A 58 12.43 -3.57 7.91
N GLY A 59 11.72 -3.00 6.93
CA GLY A 59 10.54 -3.66 6.40
C GLY A 59 10.86 -5.02 5.76
N ALA A 60 12.04 -5.15 5.13
CA ALA A 60 12.52 -6.42 4.58
C ALA A 60 12.74 -7.48 5.66
N ASP A 61 13.35 -7.13 6.80
CA ASP A 61 13.56 -8.07 7.90
C ASP A 61 12.23 -8.47 8.56
N LEU A 62 11.33 -7.51 8.76
CA LEU A 62 10.00 -7.83 9.29
C LEU A 62 9.23 -8.73 8.33
N ALA A 63 9.29 -8.48 7.01
CA ALA A 63 8.67 -9.33 6.01
C ALA A 63 9.25 -10.75 6.06
N ASN A 64 10.58 -10.89 6.12
CA ASN A 64 11.27 -12.18 6.23
C ASN A 64 10.86 -12.94 7.49
N ASN A 65 10.72 -12.26 8.63
CA ASN A 65 10.24 -12.86 9.88
C ASN A 65 8.81 -13.38 9.74
N LEU A 66 7.91 -12.60 9.14
CA LEU A 66 6.53 -13.02 8.89
C LEU A 66 6.45 -14.21 7.92
N ILE A 67 7.22 -14.18 6.84
CA ILE A 67 7.28 -15.25 5.84
C ILE A 67 7.86 -16.53 6.45
N SER A 68 8.93 -16.44 7.24
CA SER A 68 9.54 -17.61 7.88
C SER A 68 8.55 -18.30 8.82
N HIS A 69 7.71 -17.53 9.53
CA HIS A 69 6.68 -18.08 10.40
C HIS A 69 5.62 -18.89 9.61
N THR A 70 5.32 -18.53 8.35
CA THR A 70 4.38 -19.35 7.54
C THR A 70 4.92 -20.73 7.21
N LYS A 71 6.25 -20.92 7.17
CA LYS A 71 6.90 -22.19 6.83
C LYS A 71 6.73 -23.27 7.91
N GLU A 72 6.33 -22.87 9.13
CA GLU A 72 6.02 -23.81 10.21
C GLU A 72 4.67 -24.52 10.01
N TYR A 73 3.91 -24.13 8.98
CA TYR A 73 2.58 -24.65 8.67
C TYR A 73 2.47 -25.09 7.23
N ASP A 74 1.54 -26.03 6.94
CA ASP A 74 1.22 -26.45 5.58
C ASP A 74 0.33 -25.41 4.88
N ILE A 75 0.93 -24.27 4.51
CA ILE A 75 0.29 -23.19 3.79
C ILE A 75 0.74 -23.24 2.34
N LYS A 76 -0.20 -23.53 1.43
CA LYS A 76 0.08 -23.49 -0.01
C LYS A 76 0.16 -22.06 -0.52
N ILE A 77 1.18 -21.78 -1.34
CA ILE A 77 1.36 -20.47 -2.00
C ILE A 77 1.23 -20.67 -3.51
N ILE A 78 0.38 -19.86 -4.14
CA ILE A 78 0.20 -19.81 -5.59
C ILE A 78 0.64 -18.43 -6.08
N ASN A 79 1.65 -18.41 -6.96
CA ASN A 79 2.09 -17.17 -7.60
C ASN A 79 1.23 -16.90 -8.83
N ASP A 80 0.13 -16.15 -8.64
CA ASP A 80 -0.81 -15.80 -9.70
C ASP A 80 -1.60 -14.54 -9.32
N LYS A 81 -2.29 -13.96 -10.29
CA LYS A 81 -3.20 -12.84 -10.13
C LYS A 81 -4.64 -13.30 -10.11
N VAL A 82 -5.41 -12.86 -9.12
CA VAL A 82 -6.86 -13.00 -9.11
C VAL A 82 -7.47 -11.93 -10.01
N ILE A 83 -8.32 -12.33 -10.95
CA ILE A 83 -8.97 -11.44 -11.92
C ILE A 83 -10.48 -11.33 -11.72
N ASN A 84 -11.09 -12.26 -11.01
CA ASN A 84 -12.50 -12.21 -10.64
C ASN A 84 -12.82 -13.13 -9.46
N ILE A 85 -13.86 -12.78 -8.71
CA ILE A 85 -14.48 -13.63 -7.70
C ILE A 85 -15.97 -13.72 -8.05
N ASP A 86 -16.47 -14.95 -8.20
CA ASP A 86 -17.87 -15.26 -8.42
C ASP A 86 -18.34 -16.24 -7.32
N GLU A 87 -19.08 -15.72 -6.34
CA GLU A 87 -19.44 -16.45 -5.11
C GLU A 87 -18.20 -17.04 -4.41
N ASN A 88 -18.03 -18.38 -4.48
CA ASN A 88 -16.92 -19.11 -3.89
C ASN A 88 -15.85 -19.53 -4.90
N ARG A 89 -15.95 -19.08 -6.17
CA ARG A 89 -14.99 -19.34 -7.24
C ARG A 89 -14.06 -18.16 -7.43
N ILE A 90 -12.79 -18.47 -7.56
CA ILE A 90 -11.71 -17.50 -7.74
C ILE A 90 -11.09 -17.79 -9.09
N LEU A 91 -11.21 -16.84 -10.01
CA LEU A 91 -10.62 -16.93 -11.34
C LEU A 91 -9.20 -16.37 -11.32
N LEU A 92 -8.25 -17.16 -11.78
CA LEU A 92 -6.83 -16.83 -11.85
C LEU A 92 -6.43 -16.49 -13.28
N SER A 93 -5.39 -15.64 -13.41
CA SER A 93 -4.91 -15.23 -14.73
C SER A 93 -4.16 -16.32 -15.50
N LYS A 94 -3.53 -17.28 -14.79
CA LYS A 94 -2.68 -18.33 -15.37
C LYS A 94 -3.17 -19.73 -15.06
N ASN A 95 -3.66 -19.97 -13.84
CA ASN A 95 -3.92 -21.31 -13.31
C ASN A 95 -5.41 -21.70 -13.28
N GLY A 96 -6.24 -21.06 -14.12
CA GLY A 96 -7.66 -21.38 -14.24
C GLY A 96 -8.49 -20.88 -13.05
N GLN A 97 -9.20 -21.79 -12.36
CA GLN A 97 -10.06 -21.41 -11.25
C GLN A 97 -9.86 -22.30 -10.01
N LEU A 98 -10.13 -21.72 -8.86
CA LEU A 98 -10.16 -22.41 -7.56
C LEU A 98 -11.53 -22.26 -6.91
N GLU A 99 -11.89 -23.23 -6.08
CA GLU A 99 -13.06 -23.14 -5.21
C GLU A 99 -12.63 -23.18 -3.74
N SER A 100 -13.27 -22.35 -2.91
CA SER A 100 -13.01 -22.28 -1.48
C SER A 100 -14.32 -22.14 -0.71
N LYS A 101 -14.35 -22.63 0.53
CA LYS A 101 -15.49 -22.43 1.44
C LYS A 101 -15.55 -21.00 1.97
N ALA A 102 -14.40 -20.35 2.13
CA ALA A 102 -14.27 -18.95 2.50
C ALA A 102 -13.14 -18.27 1.73
N ILE A 103 -13.28 -16.96 1.49
CA ILE A 103 -12.29 -16.13 0.80
C ILE A 103 -11.95 -14.94 1.70
N LEU A 104 -10.65 -14.67 1.87
CA LEU A 104 -10.15 -13.47 2.50
C LEU A 104 -9.43 -12.60 1.47
N ILE A 105 -9.88 -11.38 1.28
CA ILE A 105 -9.25 -10.37 0.43
C ILE A 105 -8.29 -9.55 1.29
N ALA A 106 -6.99 -9.67 1.02
CA ALA A 106 -5.90 -9.01 1.76
C ALA A 106 -4.87 -8.35 0.80
N THR A 107 -5.38 -7.84 -0.32
CA THR A 107 -4.60 -7.30 -1.44
C THR A 107 -3.91 -5.96 -1.17
N GLY A 108 -4.21 -5.35 -0.02
CA GLY A 108 -3.64 -4.07 0.36
C GLY A 108 -4.09 -2.93 -0.55
N SER A 109 -3.19 -1.97 -0.79
CA SER A 109 -3.44 -0.81 -1.64
C SER A 109 -2.18 -0.44 -2.40
N ASN A 110 -2.32 0.21 -3.56
CA ASN A 110 -1.19 0.71 -4.37
C ASN A 110 -1.17 2.24 -4.36
N PRO A 111 0.00 2.88 -4.50
CA PRO A 111 0.06 4.33 -4.67
C PRO A 111 -0.85 4.78 -5.82
N ARG A 112 -1.60 5.86 -5.59
CA ARG A 112 -2.34 6.50 -6.67
C ARG A 112 -1.36 7.20 -7.59
N LYS A 113 -1.49 6.93 -8.89
CA LYS A 113 -0.65 7.58 -9.89
C LYS A 113 -0.91 9.08 -9.93
N LEU A 114 0.13 9.84 -10.27
CA LEU A 114 0.04 11.27 -10.46
C LEU A 114 -0.77 11.55 -11.72
N ASP A 115 -1.87 12.28 -11.57
CA ASP A 115 -2.81 12.58 -12.65
C ASP A 115 -2.56 13.99 -13.19
N ILE A 116 -1.46 14.15 -13.95
CA ILE A 116 -1.12 15.34 -14.73
C ILE A 116 -0.61 14.92 -16.11
N PRO A 117 -0.61 15.80 -17.10
CA PRO A 117 -0.15 15.49 -18.45
C PRO A 117 1.25 14.85 -18.45
N TYR A 118 1.41 13.78 -19.24
CA TYR A 118 2.64 13.00 -19.45
C TYR A 118 3.16 12.24 -18.24
N ALA A 119 2.57 12.32 -17.05
CA ALA A 119 3.09 11.67 -15.82
C ALA A 119 3.34 10.17 -16.00
N ASN A 120 2.42 9.44 -16.67
CA ASN A 120 2.56 8.01 -16.90
C ASN A 120 3.77 7.64 -17.79
N GLU A 121 4.15 8.51 -18.73
CA GLU A 121 5.28 8.29 -19.65
C GLU A 121 6.63 8.45 -18.96
N PHE A 122 6.65 9.24 -17.86
CA PHE A 122 7.84 9.52 -17.05
C PHE A 122 7.93 8.67 -15.78
N GLU A 123 7.03 7.73 -15.56
CA GLU A 123 7.16 6.73 -14.49
C GLU A 123 8.44 5.90 -14.71
N GLY A 124 9.34 5.89 -13.72
CA GLY A 124 10.69 5.32 -13.83
C GLY A 124 11.69 6.17 -14.63
N LYS A 125 11.28 7.34 -15.16
CA LYS A 125 12.12 8.26 -15.92
C LYS A 125 12.15 9.68 -15.30
N GLY A 126 12.04 9.77 -13.99
CA GLY A 126 11.97 11.02 -13.24
C GLY A 126 10.77 11.10 -12.30
N ILE A 127 9.71 10.30 -12.50
CA ILE A 127 8.66 10.09 -11.51
C ILE A 127 8.84 8.72 -10.86
N SER A 128 8.87 8.69 -9.51
CA SER A 128 8.96 7.46 -8.74
C SER A 128 7.98 7.47 -7.57
N TYR A 129 7.44 6.30 -7.23
CA TYR A 129 6.56 6.08 -6.07
C TYR A 129 7.28 5.36 -4.92
N CYS A 130 8.61 5.22 -5.00
CA CYS A 130 9.46 4.54 -4.03
C CYS A 130 10.76 5.32 -3.83
N ALA A 131 10.84 6.14 -2.78
CA ALA A 131 12.05 6.90 -2.48
C ALA A 131 13.25 6.00 -2.20
N THR A 132 13.03 4.88 -1.51
CA THR A 132 14.09 3.94 -1.14
C THR A 132 14.63 3.15 -2.32
N CYS A 133 13.80 2.91 -3.35
CA CYS A 133 14.21 2.23 -4.57
C CYS A 133 15.03 3.15 -5.48
N ASP A 134 14.56 4.38 -5.66
CA ASP A 134 15.00 5.26 -6.74
C ASP A 134 15.71 6.54 -6.25
N GLY A 135 15.63 6.86 -4.94
CA GLY A 135 16.18 8.10 -4.38
C GLY A 135 17.65 8.31 -4.68
N PHE A 136 18.44 7.23 -4.74
CA PHE A 136 19.87 7.30 -5.06
C PHE A 136 20.16 7.89 -6.44
N PHE A 137 19.30 7.71 -7.43
CA PHE A 137 19.45 8.30 -8.78
C PHE A 137 19.33 9.82 -8.79
N PHE A 138 18.80 10.39 -7.69
CA PHE A 138 18.60 11.82 -7.50
C PHE A 138 19.59 12.45 -6.52
N LYS A 139 20.68 11.72 -6.20
CA LYS A 139 21.73 12.25 -5.32
C LYS A 139 22.27 13.58 -5.84
N ASN A 140 22.35 14.59 -4.94
CA ASN A 140 22.79 15.95 -5.24
C ASN A 140 21.93 16.69 -6.30
N LYS A 141 20.69 16.27 -6.51
CA LYS A 141 19.72 16.94 -7.40
C LYS A 141 18.57 17.53 -6.59
N ASN A 142 17.76 18.38 -7.21
CA ASN A 142 16.54 18.88 -6.64
C ASN A 142 15.39 17.90 -6.92
N VAL A 143 14.55 17.65 -5.93
CA VAL A 143 13.37 16.80 -6.07
C VAL A 143 12.12 17.44 -5.49
N VAL A 144 10.97 17.00 -5.98
CA VAL A 144 9.66 17.40 -5.46
C VAL A 144 8.96 16.16 -4.89
N VAL A 145 8.46 16.28 -3.67
CA VAL A 145 7.54 15.33 -3.07
C VAL A 145 6.12 15.90 -3.13
N ILE A 146 5.15 15.12 -3.57
CA ILE A 146 3.75 15.54 -3.61
C ILE A 146 2.97 14.75 -2.59
N GLY A 147 2.52 15.38 -1.52
CA GLY A 147 1.78 14.72 -0.45
C GLY A 147 1.92 15.42 0.89
N ASN A 148 1.07 15.05 1.85
CA ASN A 148 0.98 15.70 3.15
C ASN A 148 0.82 14.74 4.34
N SER A 149 0.87 13.44 4.09
CA SER A 149 0.69 12.38 5.09
C SER A 149 1.99 11.98 5.79
N ASN A 150 1.89 11.20 6.87
CA ASN A 150 3.05 10.60 7.54
C ASN A 150 4.00 9.92 6.56
N GLN A 151 3.47 9.19 5.58
CA GLN A 151 4.31 8.56 4.59
C GLN A 151 5.08 9.57 3.74
N ALA A 152 4.41 10.59 3.19
CA ALA A 152 5.08 11.62 2.40
C ALA A 152 6.24 12.25 3.18
N LEU A 153 6.04 12.52 4.48
CA LEU A 153 7.07 13.10 5.32
C LEU A 153 8.20 12.12 5.67
N GLN A 154 7.91 10.85 5.95
CA GLN A 154 8.92 9.82 6.19
C GLN A 154 9.82 9.61 4.97
N GLU A 155 9.24 9.51 3.78
CA GLU A 155 9.98 9.41 2.54
C GLU A 155 10.77 10.69 2.23
N SER A 156 10.24 11.87 2.60
CA SER A 156 10.96 13.14 2.49
C SER A 156 12.18 13.20 3.39
N LEU A 157 12.12 12.65 4.61
CA LEU A 157 13.28 12.52 5.50
C LEU A 157 14.39 11.71 4.85
N TYR A 158 14.04 10.54 4.30
CA TYR A 158 15.02 9.70 3.61
C TYR A 158 15.64 10.41 2.40
N LEU A 159 14.81 11.05 1.57
CA LEU A 159 15.30 11.78 0.39
C LEU A 159 16.18 12.96 0.78
N SER A 160 15.91 13.67 1.87
CA SER A 160 16.64 14.86 2.29
C SER A 160 18.12 14.58 2.57
N ASP A 161 18.45 13.35 2.97
CA ASP A 161 19.85 12.93 3.18
C ASP A 161 20.61 12.69 1.86
N LEU A 162 19.91 12.59 0.75
CA LEU A 162 20.49 12.28 -0.56
C LEU A 162 20.54 13.48 -1.50
N VAL A 163 19.54 14.37 -1.44
CA VAL A 163 19.30 15.39 -2.46
C VAL A 163 19.80 16.77 -2.05
N SER A 164 20.06 17.65 -3.02
CA SER A 164 20.47 19.04 -2.73
C SER A 164 19.33 19.87 -2.16
N LYS A 165 18.14 19.76 -2.73
CA LYS A 165 16.93 20.45 -2.27
C LYS A 165 15.71 19.56 -2.45
N LEU A 166 14.81 19.59 -1.49
CA LEU A 166 13.53 18.89 -1.53
C LEU A 166 12.40 19.88 -1.30
N VAL A 167 11.42 19.89 -2.20
CA VAL A 167 10.20 20.71 -2.05
C VAL A 167 9.01 19.79 -1.85
N ILE A 168 8.28 19.98 -0.75
CA ILE A 168 7.03 19.26 -0.47
C ILE A 168 5.86 20.09 -0.95
N LEU A 169 5.07 19.56 -1.89
CA LEU A 169 3.81 20.14 -2.33
C LEU A 169 2.67 19.59 -1.48
N ASN A 170 2.07 20.43 -0.69
CA ASN A 170 0.89 20.13 0.10
C ASN A 170 -0.32 20.89 -0.46
N ASN A 171 -1.34 20.14 -0.87
CA ASN A 171 -2.58 20.72 -1.41
C ASN A 171 -3.58 21.18 -0.33
N LYS A 172 -3.17 21.21 0.94
CA LYS A 172 -3.95 21.74 2.09
C LYS A 172 -3.19 22.89 2.75
N ASP A 173 -3.84 23.58 3.67
CA ASP A 173 -3.21 24.63 4.47
C ASP A 173 -2.24 24.07 5.52
N LYS A 174 -2.43 22.82 5.96
CA LYS A 174 -1.59 22.14 6.95
C LYS A 174 -1.29 20.70 6.51
N LEU A 175 -0.14 20.20 6.94
CA LEU A 175 0.24 18.82 6.81
C LEU A 175 -0.69 17.92 7.65
N ASP A 176 -1.03 16.75 7.13
CA ASP A 176 -1.90 15.75 7.74
C ASP A 176 -1.03 14.59 8.27
N ALA A 177 -0.18 14.92 9.25
CA ALA A 177 0.84 14.02 9.78
C ALA A 177 1.07 14.24 11.28
N ASP A 178 1.82 13.35 11.91
CA ASP A 178 2.15 13.41 13.33
C ASP A 178 3.00 14.65 13.63
N SER A 179 2.70 15.34 14.73
CA SER A 179 3.39 16.57 15.11
C SER A 179 4.90 16.39 15.29
N SER A 180 5.34 15.24 15.78
CA SER A 180 6.76 14.92 15.94
C SER A 180 7.47 14.86 14.59
N LEU A 181 6.82 14.29 13.57
CA LEU A 181 7.34 14.18 12.22
C LEU A 181 7.36 15.54 11.51
N ILE A 182 6.31 16.35 11.68
CA ILE A 182 6.24 17.73 11.17
C ILE A 182 7.38 18.56 11.74
N ASN A 183 7.61 18.48 13.06
CA ASN A 183 8.70 19.22 13.72
C ASN A 183 10.07 18.80 13.17
N LYS A 184 10.28 17.51 12.94
CA LYS A 184 11.52 16.99 12.37
C LYS A 184 11.75 17.52 10.94
N ILE A 185 10.74 17.46 10.09
CA ILE A 185 10.80 18.00 8.72
C ILE A 185 11.13 19.49 8.72
N ASN A 186 10.49 20.28 9.57
CA ASN A 186 10.72 21.73 9.66
C ASN A 186 12.13 22.09 10.15
N SER A 187 12.85 21.19 10.79
CA SER A 187 14.22 21.40 11.24
C SER A 187 15.29 21.13 10.17
N ILE A 188 14.91 20.58 9.03
CA ILE A 188 15.85 20.18 7.97
C ILE A 188 16.01 21.30 6.95
N PRO A 189 17.23 21.86 6.80
CA PRO A 189 17.44 23.11 6.07
C PRO A 189 17.25 23.00 4.54
N ASN A 190 17.39 21.82 3.95
CA ASN A 190 17.20 21.60 2.52
C ASN A 190 15.77 21.17 2.15
N ILE A 191 14.82 21.18 3.10
CA ILE A 191 13.41 20.92 2.85
C ILE A 191 12.62 22.24 2.87
N GLU A 192 11.83 22.45 1.82
CA GLU A 192 10.87 23.54 1.71
C GLU A 192 9.46 22.98 1.61
N ILE A 193 8.49 23.53 2.35
CA ILE A 193 7.08 23.11 2.31
C ILE A 193 6.25 24.21 1.68
N LEU A 194 5.53 23.88 0.60
CA LEU A 194 4.60 24.78 -0.07
C LEU A 194 3.16 24.32 0.19
N ASN A 195 2.46 25.05 1.03
CA ASN A 195 1.06 24.78 1.37
C ASN A 195 0.11 25.36 0.33
N ASN A 196 -1.05 24.74 0.17
CA ASN A 196 -2.08 25.11 -0.81
C ASN A 196 -1.58 25.10 -2.25
N VAL A 197 -0.64 24.21 -2.58
CA VAL A 197 -0.04 24.10 -3.91
C VAL A 197 -0.30 22.73 -4.49
N ALA A 198 -0.81 22.72 -5.72
CA ALA A 198 -1.05 21.49 -6.51
C ALA A 198 -0.17 21.47 -7.76
N PRO A 199 0.28 20.30 -8.20
CA PRO A 199 0.97 20.14 -9.49
C PRO A 199 -0.02 20.32 -10.65
N ILE A 200 0.44 20.89 -11.78
CA ILE A 200 -0.38 21.09 -12.97
C ILE A 200 0.16 20.26 -14.15
N GLU A 201 1.46 20.39 -14.44
CA GLU A 201 2.10 19.71 -15.56
C GLU A 201 3.61 19.59 -15.35
N LEU A 202 4.24 18.70 -16.11
CA LEU A 202 5.70 18.52 -16.13
C LEU A 202 6.33 19.56 -17.05
N ILE A 203 7.51 20.06 -16.68
CA ILE A 203 8.39 20.83 -17.56
C ILE A 203 9.40 19.84 -18.14
N ILE A 204 9.29 19.59 -19.44
CA ILE A 204 10.06 18.53 -20.12
C ILE A 204 10.86 19.14 -21.25
N GLU A 205 12.13 18.76 -21.34
CA GLU A 205 12.99 19.06 -22.47
C GLU A 205 13.85 17.85 -22.81
N ASN A 206 13.99 17.52 -24.08
CA ASN A 206 14.80 16.38 -24.57
C ASN A 206 14.46 15.04 -23.86
N ASN A 207 13.18 14.81 -23.59
CA ASN A 207 12.68 13.62 -22.87
C ASN A 207 13.22 13.48 -21.43
N ILE A 208 13.55 14.62 -20.77
CA ILE A 208 14.02 14.70 -19.39
C ILE A 208 13.12 15.68 -18.63
N ILE A 209 12.78 15.36 -17.38
CA ILE A 209 12.08 16.29 -16.49
C ILE A 209 13.08 17.33 -16.01
N LEU A 210 12.78 18.61 -16.28
CA LEU A 210 13.52 19.76 -15.77
C LEU A 210 12.81 20.45 -14.61
N GLY A 211 11.52 20.17 -14.41
CA GLY A 211 10.74 20.77 -13.36
C GLY A 211 9.25 20.39 -13.41
N ILE A 212 8.49 21.06 -12.57
CA ILE A 212 7.05 20.91 -12.47
C ILE A 212 6.38 22.29 -12.37
N ARG A 213 5.34 22.53 -13.15
CA ARG A 213 4.44 23.66 -12.96
C ARG A 213 3.43 23.37 -11.87
N THR A 214 3.20 24.36 -11.05
CA THR A 214 2.33 24.26 -9.88
C THR A 214 1.35 25.43 -9.86
N LYS A 215 0.23 25.24 -9.15
CA LYS A 215 -0.78 26.26 -8.93
C LYS A 215 -1.11 26.38 -7.46
N ASN A 216 -1.07 27.58 -6.93
CA ASN A 216 -1.65 27.86 -5.63
C ASN A 216 -3.17 27.79 -5.74
N ILE A 217 -3.79 26.87 -4.99
CA ILE A 217 -5.23 26.56 -5.11
C ILE A 217 -6.13 27.66 -4.51
N ILE A 218 -5.57 28.55 -3.70
CA ILE A 218 -6.31 29.68 -3.09
C ILE A 218 -6.22 30.91 -3.99
N SER A 219 -4.99 31.33 -4.33
CA SER A 219 -4.77 32.56 -5.12
C SER A 219 -4.93 32.34 -6.61
N GLY A 220 -4.82 31.11 -7.10
CA GLY A 220 -4.82 30.78 -8.52
C GLY A 220 -3.48 31.04 -9.21
N ASN A 221 -2.47 31.60 -8.53
CA ASN A 221 -1.16 31.91 -9.09
C ASN A 221 -0.41 30.63 -9.49
N GLU A 222 0.20 30.67 -10.66
CA GLU A 222 1.04 29.58 -11.15
C GLU A 222 2.52 29.92 -10.93
N SER A 223 3.32 28.89 -10.69
CA SER A 223 4.77 28.97 -10.53
C SER A 223 5.44 27.70 -11.07
N SER A 224 6.74 27.77 -11.26
CA SER A 224 7.55 26.62 -11.70
C SER A 224 8.58 26.30 -10.62
N ILE A 225 8.84 25.01 -10.44
CA ILE A 225 9.85 24.49 -9.52
C ILE A 225 10.79 23.61 -10.34
N ASP A 226 12.07 23.98 -10.34
CA ASP A 226 13.10 23.19 -11.01
C ASP A 226 13.39 21.93 -10.20
N CYS A 227 13.26 20.76 -10.84
CA CYS A 227 13.55 19.48 -10.22
C CYS A 227 13.89 18.43 -11.27
N SER A 228 14.68 17.44 -10.89
CA SER A 228 15.01 16.29 -11.72
C SER A 228 14.20 15.05 -11.36
N GLY A 229 13.51 15.07 -10.22
CA GLY A 229 12.70 13.94 -9.73
C GLY A 229 11.46 14.38 -9.00
N ILE A 230 10.41 13.58 -9.15
CA ILE A 230 9.10 13.82 -8.53
C ILE A 230 8.65 12.53 -7.85
N PHE A 231 8.27 12.64 -6.57
CA PHE A 231 7.86 11.52 -5.73
C PHE A 231 6.42 11.75 -5.23
N PRO A 232 5.39 11.20 -5.91
CA PRO A 232 4.00 11.39 -5.50
C PRO A 232 3.61 10.42 -4.36
N TYR A 233 3.19 10.97 -3.22
CA TYR A 233 2.59 10.26 -2.10
C TYR A 233 1.20 10.84 -1.78
N ILE A 234 0.32 10.85 -2.79
CA ILE A 234 -0.95 11.59 -2.77
C ILE A 234 -2.04 10.81 -2.04
N SER A 235 -2.20 9.54 -2.38
CA SER A 235 -3.17 8.60 -1.81
C SER A 235 -2.93 7.19 -2.33
N TYR A 236 -3.80 6.26 -1.95
CA TYR A 236 -3.73 4.87 -2.40
C TYR A 236 -5.02 4.47 -3.10
N ASN A 237 -4.87 3.62 -4.12
CA ASN A 237 -5.95 2.86 -4.70
C ASN A 237 -5.92 1.45 -4.09
N PRO A 238 -7.03 0.95 -3.53
CA PRO A 238 -7.09 -0.43 -3.07
C PRO A 238 -6.98 -1.40 -4.25
N GLY A 239 -6.38 -2.55 -4.03
CA GLY A 239 -6.27 -3.62 -5.03
C GLY A 239 -7.56 -4.42 -5.13
N THR A 240 -8.66 -3.81 -5.56
CA THR A 240 -10.04 -4.35 -5.50
C THR A 240 -10.76 -4.38 -6.84
N ASP A 241 -10.06 -4.25 -7.97
CA ASP A 241 -10.65 -4.19 -9.32
C ASP A 241 -11.46 -5.45 -9.69
N PHE A 242 -11.14 -6.60 -9.07
CA PHE A 242 -11.78 -7.89 -9.27
C PHE A 242 -12.93 -8.19 -8.30
N VAL A 243 -13.28 -7.24 -7.45
CA VAL A 243 -14.25 -7.38 -6.36
C VAL A 243 -15.62 -6.81 -6.77
N ASP A 244 -16.72 -7.44 -6.34
CA ASP A 244 -18.07 -6.91 -6.56
C ASP A 244 -18.21 -5.51 -5.94
N LYS A 245 -18.65 -4.56 -6.75
CA LYS A 245 -18.83 -3.15 -6.35
C LYS A 245 -19.79 -2.97 -5.16
N LYS A 246 -20.67 -3.94 -4.89
CA LYS A 246 -21.61 -3.91 -3.76
C LYS A 246 -20.96 -3.86 -2.39
N ILE A 247 -19.72 -4.34 -2.28
CA ILE A 247 -18.97 -4.33 -1.01
C ILE A 247 -17.93 -3.22 -0.95
N LEU A 248 -17.90 -2.30 -1.93
CA LEU A 248 -16.95 -1.19 -1.99
C LEU A 248 -17.57 0.14 -1.53
N ASP A 249 -16.75 0.97 -0.87
CA ASP A 249 -17.09 2.35 -0.62
C ASP A 249 -16.87 3.22 -1.88
N LYS A 250 -17.19 4.52 -1.79
CA LYS A 250 -17.01 5.48 -2.90
C LYS A 250 -15.57 5.66 -3.38
N ASN A 251 -14.59 5.23 -2.57
CA ASN A 251 -13.16 5.32 -2.87
C ASN A 251 -12.59 3.96 -3.34
N GLY A 252 -13.43 2.93 -3.45
CA GLY A 252 -13.04 1.59 -3.89
C GLY A 252 -12.52 0.68 -2.77
N PHE A 253 -12.52 1.10 -1.50
CA PHE A 253 -12.14 0.27 -0.37
C PHE A 253 -13.27 -0.67 0.05
N ILE A 254 -12.92 -1.87 0.53
CA ILE A 254 -13.91 -2.87 0.95
C ILE A 254 -14.52 -2.46 2.29
N ILE A 255 -15.85 -2.43 2.35
CA ILE A 255 -16.63 -2.19 3.56
C ILE A 255 -16.74 -3.51 4.33
N VAL A 256 -16.33 -3.52 5.59
CA VAL A 256 -16.41 -4.70 6.47
C VAL A 256 -17.07 -4.37 7.80
N ASN A 257 -17.61 -5.39 8.43
CA ASN A 257 -18.05 -5.37 9.81
C ASN A 257 -16.85 -5.47 10.78
N ASN A 258 -17.09 -5.35 12.08
CA ASN A 258 -16.04 -5.47 13.12
C ASN A 258 -15.33 -6.84 13.14
N ASP A 259 -15.96 -7.86 12.60
CA ASP A 259 -15.43 -9.22 12.46
C ASP A 259 -14.74 -9.46 11.11
N MET A 260 -14.48 -8.40 10.35
CA MET A 260 -13.88 -8.41 9.01
C MET A 260 -14.73 -9.11 7.93
N SER A 261 -15.99 -9.47 8.20
CA SER A 261 -16.91 -9.98 7.18
C SER A 261 -17.42 -8.86 6.27
N THR A 262 -17.63 -9.17 4.99
CA THR A 262 -18.33 -8.28 4.04
C THR A 262 -19.84 -8.55 4.07
N SER A 263 -20.60 -7.80 3.28
CA SER A 263 -22.02 -8.10 3.07
C SER A 263 -22.27 -9.37 2.24
N ILE A 264 -21.25 -9.96 1.63
CA ILE A 264 -21.32 -11.22 0.89
C ILE A 264 -20.88 -12.37 1.79
N LYS A 265 -21.77 -13.34 2.00
CA LYS A 265 -21.52 -14.50 2.86
C LYS A 265 -20.29 -15.28 2.40
N GLY A 266 -19.39 -15.60 3.32
CA GLY A 266 -18.14 -16.34 3.04
C GLY A 266 -16.99 -15.48 2.48
N ILE A 267 -17.22 -14.18 2.22
CA ILE A 267 -16.19 -13.24 1.78
C ILE A 267 -15.84 -12.29 2.91
N TYR A 268 -14.55 -12.21 3.21
CA TYR A 268 -13.94 -11.37 4.25
C TYR A 268 -12.87 -10.46 3.63
N ALA A 269 -12.51 -9.38 4.31
CA ALA A 269 -11.39 -8.55 3.88
C ALA A 269 -10.58 -8.04 5.07
N ALA A 270 -9.27 -7.82 4.86
CA ALA A 270 -8.34 -7.39 5.92
C ALA A 270 -7.21 -6.52 5.37
N GLY A 271 -6.66 -5.67 6.22
CA GLY A 271 -5.51 -4.81 5.87
C GLY A 271 -5.91 -3.54 5.11
N ASP A 272 -4.98 -3.04 4.30
CA ASP A 272 -5.11 -1.70 3.69
C ASP A 272 -6.16 -1.61 2.57
N CYS A 273 -6.68 -2.72 2.07
CA CYS A 273 -7.80 -2.73 1.12
C CYS A 273 -9.15 -2.43 1.76
N VAL A 274 -9.23 -2.42 3.10
CA VAL A 274 -10.45 -2.16 3.85
C VAL A 274 -10.65 -0.66 4.07
N SER A 275 -11.92 -0.22 4.08
CA SER A 275 -12.33 1.13 4.44
C SER A 275 -12.13 1.37 5.93
N LYS A 276 -10.99 1.94 6.32
CA LYS A 276 -10.60 2.26 7.70
C LYS A 276 -9.67 3.46 7.78
N GLN A 277 -9.59 4.09 8.95
CA GLN A 277 -8.77 5.28 9.15
C GLN A 277 -7.27 4.95 9.25
N LEU A 278 -6.92 3.97 10.08
CA LEU A 278 -5.51 3.65 10.35
C LEU A 278 -5.04 2.48 9.48
N LYS A 279 -4.09 2.76 8.59
CA LYS A 279 -3.44 1.80 7.68
C LYS A 279 -1.98 1.63 8.09
N GLN A 280 -1.72 0.69 8.98
CA GLN A 280 -0.39 0.38 9.52
C GLN A 280 -0.15 -1.13 9.53
N VAL A 281 1.11 -1.55 9.62
CA VAL A 281 1.47 -2.97 9.64
C VAL A 281 0.78 -3.71 10.79
N VAL A 282 0.79 -3.13 11.99
CA VAL A 282 0.17 -3.71 13.18
C VAL A 282 -1.33 -3.87 13.02
N THR A 283 -2.02 -2.87 12.43
CA THR A 283 -3.48 -2.99 12.18
C THR A 283 -3.80 -3.96 11.06
N ALA A 284 -2.94 -4.09 10.05
CA ALA A 284 -3.09 -5.10 9.01
C ALA A 284 -2.96 -6.53 9.58
N CYS A 285 -1.98 -6.78 10.45
CA CYS A 285 -1.83 -8.07 11.15
C CYS A 285 -3.05 -8.37 12.05
N ALA A 286 -3.54 -7.36 12.78
CA ALA A 286 -4.71 -7.50 13.64
C ALA A 286 -5.97 -7.85 12.84
N ASP A 287 -6.23 -7.14 11.73
CA ASP A 287 -7.35 -7.43 10.83
C ASP A 287 -7.30 -8.88 10.32
N GLY A 288 -6.10 -9.34 9.90
CA GLY A 288 -5.89 -10.71 9.44
C GLY A 288 -6.23 -11.75 10.51
N ALA A 289 -5.82 -11.52 11.76
CA ALA A 289 -6.11 -12.39 12.88
C ALA A 289 -7.63 -12.42 13.20
N ILE A 290 -8.30 -11.25 13.18
CA ILE A 290 -9.74 -11.12 13.39
C ILE A 290 -10.49 -11.86 12.27
N ALA A 291 -10.15 -11.61 11.01
CA ALA A 291 -10.77 -12.24 9.86
C ALA A 291 -10.65 -13.77 9.92
N ALA A 292 -9.45 -14.29 10.18
CA ALA A 292 -9.23 -15.74 10.30
C ALA A 292 -10.06 -16.36 11.44
N THR A 293 -10.13 -15.69 12.60
CA THR A 293 -10.94 -16.15 13.73
C THR A 293 -12.42 -16.21 13.38
N SER A 294 -12.92 -15.23 12.64
CA SER A 294 -14.31 -15.18 12.18
C SER A 294 -14.59 -16.24 11.11
N ILE A 295 -13.66 -16.47 10.19
CA ILE A 295 -13.74 -17.54 9.18
C ILE A 295 -13.78 -18.92 9.85
N ILE A 296 -12.94 -19.18 10.87
CA ILE A 296 -12.93 -20.44 11.61
C ILE A 296 -14.30 -20.71 12.25
N LYS A 297 -14.93 -19.70 12.86
CA LYS A 297 -16.28 -19.81 13.42
C LYS A 297 -17.33 -20.07 12.33
N TYR A 298 -17.23 -19.35 11.22
CA TYR A 298 -18.15 -19.52 10.08
C TYR A 298 -18.09 -20.93 9.52
N LEU A 299 -16.90 -21.51 9.32
CA LEU A 299 -16.73 -22.86 8.76
C LEU A 299 -17.18 -23.97 9.73
N LYS A 300 -17.09 -23.75 11.04
CA LYS A 300 -17.59 -24.68 12.05
C LYS A 300 -19.12 -24.77 12.11
N ASN A 301 -19.81 -23.75 11.61
CA ASN A 301 -21.26 -23.63 11.63
C ASN A 301 -21.90 -23.97 10.27
N GLN A 302 -21.12 -24.50 9.31
CA GLN A 302 -21.60 -25.07 8.06
C GLN A 302 -21.70 -26.60 8.14
#